data_26413eb84483e6af6c5125714b7e3a06
#
_entry.id   26413eb84483e6af6c5125714b7e3a06
#
_cell.length_a   1.000
_cell.length_b   1.000
_cell.length_c   1.000
_cell.angle_alpha   90.00
_cell.angle_beta   90.00
_cell.angle_gamma   90.00
#
_symmetry.space_group_name_H-M   'P 1'
#
loop_
_entity.id
_entity.type
_entity.pdbx_description
1 polymer ?
#
loop_
_entity_poly.entity_id
_entity_poly.type
_entity_poly.pdbx_seq_one_letter_code
_entity_poly.pdbx_strand_id
1 'polypeptide(L)'
;MDITDNTVVYFHYTLINESGETVETSLDGEPSAYLHGAGNILAGVEQALTGKTAGDKVDVTLPPEQAYGPKQPDRVQRVPVKHLIFKGKLRPGLTVQVNTADGRRPATVVKAGKFSADIDTNHPLAGQTLTFNIEVVELREASAEELAHRHVHGPGGHQH
;
A
#
# COMPACT_ATOMS: atom_id res chain seq x y z
N MET A 1 -27.40 2.52 -5.34
CA MET A 1 -26.53 1.33 -5.42
C MET A 1 -25.63 1.31 -4.20
N ASP A 2 -25.54 0.18 -3.55
CA ASP A 2 -24.65 0.00 -2.39
C ASP A 2 -23.45 -0.85 -2.80
N ILE A 3 -22.36 -0.73 -2.05
CA ILE A 3 -21.18 -1.56 -2.30
C ILE A 3 -21.44 -2.98 -1.86
N THR A 4 -21.49 -3.88 -2.82
CA THR A 4 -21.63 -5.32 -2.62
C THR A 4 -20.61 -6.04 -3.49
N ASP A 5 -20.57 -7.37 -3.41
CA ASP A 5 -19.69 -8.14 -4.29
C ASP A 5 -19.98 -7.83 -5.74
N ASN A 6 -18.91 -7.75 -6.54
CA ASN A 6 -18.97 -7.46 -7.98
C ASN A 6 -19.34 -6.01 -8.32
N THR A 7 -19.25 -5.09 -7.35
CA THR A 7 -19.39 -3.67 -7.57
C THR A 7 -18.01 -3.05 -7.83
N VAL A 8 -17.91 -2.21 -8.86
CA VAL A 8 -16.70 -1.40 -9.10
C VAL A 8 -16.84 -0.12 -8.28
N VAL A 9 -15.85 0.15 -7.44
CA VAL A 9 -15.85 1.29 -6.52
C VAL A 9 -14.76 2.27 -6.93
N TYR A 10 -15.15 3.51 -7.20
CA TYR A 10 -14.19 4.61 -7.40
C TYR A 10 -14.13 5.40 -6.10
N PHE A 11 -12.93 5.64 -5.63
CA PHE A 11 -12.74 6.26 -4.32
C PHE A 11 -11.48 7.11 -4.26
N HIS A 12 -11.50 8.11 -3.38
CA HIS A 12 -10.29 8.82 -2.95
C HIS A 12 -9.91 8.32 -1.58
N TYR A 13 -8.63 8.31 -1.31
CA TYR A 13 -8.13 7.87 -0.01
C TYR A 13 -6.97 8.73 0.46
N THR A 14 -6.79 8.78 1.77
CA THR A 14 -5.62 9.34 2.42
C THR A 14 -5.14 8.30 3.43
N LEU A 15 -3.87 7.93 3.31
CA LEU A 15 -3.23 6.97 4.20
C LEU A 15 -2.39 7.71 5.23
N ILE A 16 -2.70 7.48 6.50
CA ILE A 16 -2.05 8.14 7.62
C ILE A 16 -1.30 7.10 8.45
N ASN A 17 -0.03 7.37 8.77
CA ASN A 17 0.77 6.44 9.54
C ASN A 17 0.51 6.57 11.05
N GLU A 18 1.19 5.76 11.84
CA GLU A 18 1.03 5.71 13.27
C GLU A 18 1.39 7.03 13.96
N SER A 19 2.26 7.81 13.36
CA SER A 19 2.65 9.13 13.87
C SER A 19 1.68 10.26 13.51
N GLY A 20 0.63 9.95 12.73
CA GLY A 20 -0.33 10.95 12.30
C GLY A 20 0.05 11.69 11.02
N GLU A 21 1.10 11.24 10.34
CA GLU A 21 1.56 11.86 9.11
C GLU A 21 0.87 11.26 7.90
N THR A 22 0.54 12.09 6.92
CA THR A 22 -0.01 11.62 5.65
C THR A 22 1.12 10.98 4.83
N VAL A 23 0.97 9.69 4.55
CA VAL A 23 1.95 8.92 3.77
C VAL A 23 1.64 8.98 2.29
N GLU A 24 0.36 8.91 1.95
CA GLU A 24 -0.10 8.85 0.57
C GLU A 24 -1.52 9.39 0.49
N THR A 25 -1.86 10.05 -0.61
CA THR A 25 -3.22 10.50 -0.86
C THR A 25 -3.52 10.49 -2.36
N SER A 26 -4.75 10.17 -2.72
CA SER A 26 -5.21 10.24 -4.10
C SER A 26 -5.92 11.55 -4.43
N LEU A 27 -6.10 12.44 -3.44
CA LEU A 27 -6.87 13.68 -3.61
C LEU A 27 -6.27 14.64 -4.64
N ASP A 28 -4.97 14.52 -4.90
CA ASP A 28 -4.28 15.38 -5.87
C ASP A 28 -4.39 14.87 -7.31
N GLY A 29 -5.06 13.75 -7.52
CA GLY A 29 -5.18 13.13 -8.83
C GLY A 29 -6.54 12.48 -9.03
N GLU A 30 -6.57 11.49 -9.91
CA GLU A 30 -7.80 10.78 -10.21
C GLU A 30 -8.13 9.77 -9.11
N PRO A 31 -9.43 9.46 -8.93
CA PRO A 31 -9.83 8.42 -7.98
C PRO A 31 -9.23 7.07 -8.36
N SER A 32 -8.93 6.28 -7.35
CA SER A 32 -8.57 4.88 -7.54
C SER A 32 -9.83 4.06 -7.71
N ALA A 33 -9.69 2.86 -8.26
CA ALA A 33 -10.82 1.95 -8.45
C ALA A 33 -10.45 0.54 -8.05
N TYR A 34 -11.45 -0.20 -7.54
CA TYR A 34 -11.26 -1.61 -7.25
C TYR A 34 -12.56 -2.39 -7.47
N LEU A 35 -12.44 -3.69 -7.62
CA LEU A 35 -13.58 -4.60 -7.71
C LEU A 35 -13.85 -5.19 -6.32
N HIS A 36 -15.01 -4.88 -5.76
CA HIS A 36 -15.37 -5.33 -4.42
C HIS A 36 -15.61 -6.85 -4.40
N GLY A 37 -15.05 -7.53 -3.41
CA GLY A 37 -15.15 -8.97 -3.26
C GLY A 37 -14.05 -9.77 -3.95
N ALA A 38 -13.15 -9.10 -4.68
CA ALA A 38 -12.07 -9.77 -5.43
C ALA A 38 -10.72 -9.77 -4.72
N GLY A 39 -10.62 -9.14 -3.54
CA GLY A 39 -9.36 -9.08 -2.82
C GLY A 39 -8.34 -8.11 -3.42
N ASN A 40 -8.79 -7.09 -4.13
CA ASN A 40 -7.91 -6.11 -4.77
C ASN A 40 -7.24 -5.16 -3.77
N ILE A 41 -7.84 -4.97 -2.61
CA ILE A 41 -7.37 -4.06 -1.57
C ILE A 41 -7.32 -4.80 -0.23
N LEU A 42 -6.81 -4.14 0.80
CA LEU A 42 -6.74 -4.75 2.14
C LEU A 42 -8.14 -5.18 2.60
N ALA A 43 -8.23 -6.39 3.14
CA ALA A 43 -9.51 -6.96 3.55
C ALA A 43 -10.27 -6.09 4.57
N GLY A 44 -9.57 -5.47 5.51
CA GLY A 44 -10.20 -4.60 6.50
C GLY A 44 -10.82 -3.35 5.87
N VAL A 45 -10.19 -2.80 4.84
CA VAL A 45 -10.71 -1.66 4.09
C VAL A 45 -11.93 -2.09 3.28
N GLU A 46 -11.84 -3.24 2.61
CA GLU A 46 -12.94 -3.76 1.82
C GLU A 46 -14.18 -4.01 2.69
N GLN A 47 -14.00 -4.63 3.86
CA GLN A 47 -15.10 -4.87 4.79
C GLN A 47 -15.75 -3.57 5.27
N ALA A 48 -14.94 -2.56 5.54
CA ALA A 48 -15.46 -1.27 6.01
C ALA A 48 -16.29 -0.55 4.96
N LEU A 49 -16.01 -0.79 3.68
CA LEU A 49 -16.74 -0.17 2.58
C LEU A 49 -18.01 -0.91 2.20
N THR A 50 -18.18 -2.17 2.63
CA THR A 50 -19.38 -2.95 2.31
C THR A 50 -20.65 -2.24 2.77
N GLY A 51 -21.61 -2.07 1.86
CA GLY A 51 -22.88 -1.43 2.16
C GLY A 51 -22.89 0.10 2.08
N LYS A 52 -21.74 0.70 1.78
CA LYS A 52 -21.67 2.16 1.63
C LYS A 52 -22.16 2.58 0.24
N THR A 53 -22.42 3.87 0.07
CA THR A 53 -22.89 4.42 -1.20
C THR A 53 -21.98 5.56 -1.66
N ALA A 54 -22.17 6.01 -2.89
CA ALA A 54 -21.43 7.16 -3.42
C ALA A 54 -21.65 8.39 -2.53
N GLY A 55 -20.57 9.09 -2.20
CA GLY A 55 -20.60 10.25 -1.31
C GLY A 55 -20.30 9.93 0.15
N ASP A 56 -20.30 8.65 0.53
CA ASP A 56 -19.99 8.26 1.91
C ASP A 56 -18.50 8.42 2.19
N LYS A 57 -18.20 8.80 3.42
CA LYS A 57 -16.83 8.89 3.92
C LYS A 57 -16.64 7.88 5.03
N VAL A 58 -15.53 7.17 4.98
CA VAL A 58 -15.24 6.09 5.93
C VAL A 58 -13.82 6.25 6.44
N ASP A 59 -13.65 6.16 7.76
CA ASP A 59 -12.34 6.13 8.39
C ASP A 59 -12.12 4.73 8.93
N VAL A 60 -11.01 4.11 8.56
CA VAL A 60 -10.67 2.76 8.97
C VAL A 60 -9.27 2.76 9.56
N THR A 61 -9.15 2.27 10.80
CA THR A 61 -7.83 2.09 11.43
C THR A 61 -7.55 0.61 11.54
N LEU A 62 -6.42 0.18 10.98
CA LEU A 62 -6.02 -1.22 10.93
C LEU A 62 -4.73 -1.44 11.70
N PRO A 63 -4.68 -2.46 12.59
CA PRO A 63 -3.43 -2.84 13.23
C PRO A 63 -2.48 -3.47 12.20
N PRO A 64 -1.18 -3.61 12.52
CA PRO A 64 -0.21 -4.15 11.57
C PRO A 64 -0.63 -5.48 10.94
N GLU A 65 -1.22 -6.38 11.70
CA GLU A 65 -1.63 -7.71 11.23
C GLU A 65 -2.67 -7.64 10.12
N GLN A 66 -3.45 -6.59 10.08
CA GLN A 66 -4.50 -6.39 9.07
C GLN A 66 -4.10 -5.39 8.00
N ALA A 67 -2.89 -4.84 8.08
CA ALA A 67 -2.36 -3.89 7.11
C ALA A 67 -1.18 -4.53 6.38
N TYR A 68 0.02 -4.03 6.61
CA TYR A 68 1.22 -4.53 5.91
C TYR A 68 2.01 -5.55 6.73
N GLY A 69 1.42 -6.07 7.78
CA GLY A 69 2.01 -7.09 8.62
C GLY A 69 2.95 -6.55 9.68
N PRO A 70 3.32 -7.38 10.65
CA PRO A 70 4.30 -7.00 11.67
C PRO A 70 5.69 -6.87 11.07
N LYS A 71 6.51 -6.01 11.67
CA LYS A 71 7.90 -5.86 11.26
C LYS A 71 8.69 -7.11 11.69
N GLN A 72 9.40 -7.71 10.74
CA GLN A 72 10.15 -8.94 10.99
C GLN A 72 11.63 -8.62 11.22
N PRO A 73 12.21 -8.98 12.37
CA PRO A 73 13.62 -8.67 12.67
C PRO A 73 14.62 -9.34 11.73
N ASP A 74 14.29 -10.52 11.21
CA ASP A 74 15.16 -11.25 10.29
C ASP A 74 15.26 -10.62 8.90
N ARG A 75 14.48 -9.58 8.63
CA ARG A 75 14.56 -8.80 7.40
C ARG A 75 15.64 -7.73 7.45
N VAL A 76 16.27 -7.53 8.59
CA VAL A 76 17.41 -6.64 8.71
C VAL A 76 18.68 -7.45 8.46
N GLN A 77 19.43 -7.08 7.42
CA GLN A 77 20.61 -7.84 6.99
C GLN A 77 21.78 -6.91 6.72
N ARG A 78 22.99 -7.43 6.92
CA ARG A 78 24.22 -6.72 6.55
C ARG A 78 24.59 -7.05 5.12
N VAL A 79 24.78 -6.03 4.32
CA VAL A 79 25.05 -6.16 2.88
C VAL A 79 26.25 -5.29 2.51
N PRO A 80 27.15 -5.76 1.62
CA PRO A 80 28.22 -4.89 1.12
C PRO A 80 27.66 -3.66 0.43
N VAL A 81 28.25 -2.50 0.70
CA VAL A 81 27.79 -1.23 0.12
C VAL A 81 27.79 -1.26 -1.40
N LYS A 82 28.74 -1.99 -2.00
CA LYS A 82 28.82 -2.13 -3.47
C LYS A 82 27.59 -2.78 -4.11
N HIS A 83 26.79 -3.49 -3.32
CA HIS A 83 25.55 -4.13 -3.83
C HIS A 83 24.33 -3.22 -3.68
N LEU A 84 24.51 -2.02 -3.18
CA LEU A 84 23.42 -1.06 -2.97
C LEU A 84 23.41 -0.02 -4.09
N ILE A 85 22.21 0.40 -4.48
CA ILE A 85 22.02 1.46 -5.47
C ILE A 85 21.35 2.63 -4.76
N PHE A 86 22.04 3.76 -4.72
CA PHE A 86 21.54 4.94 -4.03
C PHE A 86 22.19 6.20 -4.59
N LYS A 87 21.59 7.34 -4.25
CA LYS A 87 22.14 8.66 -4.63
C LYS A 87 22.60 9.38 -3.38
N GLY A 88 23.68 10.13 -3.51
CA GLY A 88 24.22 10.91 -2.42
C GLY A 88 24.99 10.07 -1.44
N LYS A 89 25.04 10.52 -0.19
CA LYS A 89 25.82 9.86 0.86
C LYS A 89 24.97 8.84 1.60
N LEU A 90 25.52 7.65 1.79
CA LEU A 90 24.86 6.60 2.57
C LEU A 90 24.70 7.03 4.02
N ARG A 91 23.48 6.95 4.54
CA ARG A 91 23.18 7.34 5.93
C ARG A 91 21.96 6.57 6.44
N PRO A 92 21.82 6.42 7.76
CA PRO A 92 20.62 5.79 8.33
C PRO A 92 19.34 6.52 7.89
N GLY A 93 18.29 5.76 7.57
CA GLY A 93 17.03 6.29 7.10
C GLY A 93 16.94 6.47 5.59
N LEU A 94 18.05 6.36 4.86
CA LEU A 94 18.04 6.48 3.41
C LEU A 94 17.37 5.24 2.79
N THR A 95 16.50 5.47 1.80
CA THR A 95 15.94 4.38 1.01
C THR A 95 16.89 4.06 -0.13
N VAL A 96 17.24 2.79 -0.25
CA VAL A 96 18.15 2.28 -1.28
C VAL A 96 17.52 1.12 -2.01
N GLN A 97 18.10 0.74 -3.15
CA GLN A 97 17.74 -0.48 -3.85
C GLN A 97 18.84 -1.51 -3.62
N VAL A 98 18.45 -2.75 -3.40
CA VAL A 98 19.38 -3.85 -3.24
C VAL A 98 19.09 -4.92 -4.28
N ASN A 99 20.16 -5.46 -4.89
CA ASN A 99 20.03 -6.57 -5.83
C ASN A 99 19.90 -7.87 -5.05
N THR A 100 18.81 -8.59 -5.27
CA THR A 100 18.55 -9.89 -4.67
C THR A 100 18.37 -10.94 -5.76
N ALA A 101 18.30 -12.21 -5.36
CA ALA A 101 18.02 -13.29 -6.31
C ALA A 101 16.68 -13.11 -7.02
N ASP A 102 15.73 -12.41 -6.38
CA ASP A 102 14.41 -12.15 -6.94
C ASP A 102 14.32 -10.80 -7.65
N GLY A 103 15.45 -10.13 -7.91
CA GLY A 103 15.51 -8.84 -8.55
C GLY A 103 15.82 -7.72 -7.55
N ARG A 104 15.59 -6.48 -7.99
CA ARG A 104 15.82 -5.32 -7.13
C ARG A 104 14.68 -5.13 -6.15
N ARG A 105 15.04 -4.86 -4.90
CA ARG A 105 14.07 -4.56 -3.86
C ARG A 105 14.46 -3.29 -3.11
N PRO A 106 13.46 -2.48 -2.71
CA PRO A 106 13.74 -1.34 -1.86
C PRO A 106 14.09 -1.78 -0.45
N ALA A 107 14.96 -1.02 0.20
CA ALA A 107 15.35 -1.26 1.59
C ALA A 107 15.66 0.07 2.26
N THR A 108 15.61 0.08 3.59
CA THR A 108 15.94 1.26 4.37
C THR A 108 17.24 1.00 5.11
N VAL A 109 18.18 1.95 5.05
CA VAL A 109 19.44 1.84 5.75
C VAL A 109 19.19 2.01 7.25
N VAL A 110 19.61 1.02 8.04
CA VAL A 110 19.53 1.07 9.50
C VAL A 110 20.83 1.59 10.07
N LYS A 111 21.97 1.10 9.54
CA LYS A 111 23.30 1.51 9.97
C LYS A 111 24.21 1.59 8.75
N ALA A 112 24.85 2.72 8.56
CA ALA A 112 25.76 2.94 7.43
C ALA A 112 27.20 2.72 7.89
N GLY A 113 27.89 1.77 7.25
CA GLY A 113 29.30 1.53 7.46
C GLY A 113 30.10 1.92 6.22
N LYS A 114 31.43 1.80 6.32
CA LYS A 114 32.32 2.14 5.22
C LYS A 114 32.25 1.14 4.08
N PHE A 115 32.18 -0.14 4.40
CA PHE A 115 32.19 -1.22 3.40
C PHE A 115 30.91 -2.02 3.37
N SER A 116 30.14 -1.99 4.44
CA SER A 116 28.87 -2.69 4.53
C SER A 116 27.84 -1.81 5.24
N ALA A 117 26.57 -2.14 5.05
CA ALA A 117 25.48 -1.44 5.71
C ALA A 117 24.47 -2.46 6.20
N ASP A 118 23.82 -2.15 7.30
CA ASP A 118 22.65 -2.91 7.75
C ASP A 118 21.43 -2.30 7.10
N ILE A 119 20.68 -3.12 6.38
CA ILE A 119 19.48 -2.69 5.66
C ILE A 119 18.26 -3.47 6.13
N ASP A 120 17.12 -2.81 6.09
CA ASP A 120 15.84 -3.38 6.46
C ASP A 120 14.98 -3.50 5.20
N THR A 121 14.63 -4.74 4.84
CA THR A 121 13.80 -5.02 3.66
C THR A 121 12.33 -5.18 3.99
N ASN A 122 11.91 -4.92 5.24
CA ASN A 122 10.49 -4.86 5.57
C ASN A 122 9.80 -3.77 4.74
N HIS A 123 8.50 -3.96 4.50
CA HIS A 123 7.71 -2.89 3.91
C HIS A 123 7.84 -1.64 4.80
N PRO A 124 7.94 -0.43 4.21
CA PRO A 124 8.10 0.79 5.03
C PRO A 124 7.01 1.00 6.07
N LEU A 125 5.83 0.47 5.83
CA LEU A 125 4.70 0.59 6.75
C LEU A 125 4.47 -0.65 7.61
N ALA A 126 5.35 -1.65 7.51
CA ALA A 126 5.25 -2.84 8.37
C ALA A 126 5.42 -2.47 9.84
N GLY A 127 4.66 -3.11 10.71
CA GLY A 127 4.70 -2.84 12.14
C GLY A 127 3.96 -1.60 12.58
N GLN A 128 3.28 -0.91 11.66
CA GLN A 128 2.55 0.30 11.98
C GLN A 128 1.04 0.09 11.91
N THR A 129 0.33 0.74 12.82
CA THR A 129 -1.12 0.89 12.75
C THR A 129 -1.41 2.01 11.76
N LEU A 130 -2.26 1.73 10.78
CA LEU A 130 -2.54 2.66 9.70
C LEU A 130 -4.00 3.10 9.72
N THR A 131 -4.23 4.37 9.37
CA THR A 131 -5.57 4.91 9.23
C THR A 131 -5.81 5.27 7.78
N PHE A 132 -6.92 4.79 7.23
CA PHE A 132 -7.36 5.11 5.87
C PHE A 132 -8.59 6.00 5.98
N ASN A 133 -8.50 7.21 5.42
CA ASN A 133 -9.66 8.08 5.23
C ASN A 133 -10.11 7.90 3.79
N ILE A 134 -11.32 7.40 3.59
CA ILE A 134 -11.80 7.01 2.27
C ILE A 134 -13.07 7.77 1.94
N GLU A 135 -13.16 8.29 0.73
CA GLU A 135 -14.36 8.90 0.20
C GLU A 135 -14.82 8.11 -1.02
N VAL A 136 -16.02 7.58 -0.99
CA VAL A 136 -16.61 6.87 -2.12
C VAL A 136 -17.09 7.90 -3.14
N VAL A 137 -16.53 7.84 -4.35
CA VAL A 137 -16.83 8.82 -5.40
C VAL A 137 -17.96 8.33 -6.29
N GLU A 138 -17.87 7.10 -6.79
CA GLU A 138 -18.80 6.56 -7.74
C GLU A 138 -18.85 5.04 -7.67
N LEU A 139 -19.98 4.47 -7.97
CA LEU A 139 -20.19 3.03 -8.02
C LEU A 139 -20.76 2.65 -9.38
N ARG A 140 -20.39 1.47 -9.88
CA ARG A 140 -21.02 0.88 -11.06
C ARG A 140 -20.96 -0.64 -10.98
N GLU A 141 -21.76 -1.29 -11.77
CA GLU A 141 -21.68 -2.73 -11.90
C GLU A 141 -20.43 -3.10 -12.70
N ALA A 142 -19.80 -4.21 -12.31
CA ALA A 142 -18.66 -4.72 -13.05
C ALA A 142 -19.10 -5.30 -14.38
N SER A 143 -18.26 -5.14 -15.43
CA SER A 143 -18.48 -5.79 -16.70
C SER A 143 -18.15 -7.27 -16.61
N ALA A 144 -18.62 -8.07 -17.58
CA ALA A 144 -18.32 -9.49 -17.63
C ALA A 144 -16.80 -9.74 -17.70
N GLU A 145 -16.08 -8.89 -18.42
CA GLU A 145 -14.64 -8.98 -18.57
C GLU A 145 -13.92 -8.69 -17.23
N GLU A 146 -14.38 -7.66 -16.52
CA GLU A 146 -13.83 -7.34 -15.21
C GLU A 146 -14.06 -8.46 -14.21
N LEU A 147 -15.22 -9.09 -14.25
CA LEU A 147 -15.52 -10.24 -13.39
C LEU A 147 -14.63 -11.44 -13.73
N ALA A 148 -14.39 -11.67 -15.02
CA ALA A 148 -13.54 -12.77 -15.45
C ALA A 148 -12.09 -12.59 -15.00
N HIS A 149 -11.58 -11.36 -15.03
CA HIS A 149 -10.21 -11.04 -14.65
C HIS A 149 -10.05 -10.63 -13.18
N ARG A 150 -11.13 -10.44 -12.47
CA ARG A 150 -11.17 -10.07 -11.06
C ARG A 150 -10.46 -8.75 -10.76
N HIS A 151 -10.45 -7.84 -11.70
CA HIS A 151 -9.91 -6.49 -11.49
C HIS A 151 -10.59 -5.48 -12.42
N VAL A 152 -10.41 -4.20 -12.11
CA VAL A 152 -11.06 -3.10 -12.80
C VAL A 152 -10.27 -2.69 -14.04
N HIS A 153 -10.98 -2.40 -15.14
CA HIS A 153 -10.42 -1.78 -16.33
C HIS A 153 -10.76 -0.30 -16.35
N GLY A 154 -9.86 0.52 -16.89
CA GLY A 154 -10.07 1.95 -17.07
C GLY A 154 -9.23 2.81 -16.13
N PRO A 155 -9.50 4.13 -16.09
CA PRO A 155 -8.74 5.06 -15.26
C PRO A 155 -8.75 4.65 -13.79
N GLY A 156 -7.57 4.68 -13.14
CA GLY A 156 -7.45 4.31 -11.75
C GLY A 156 -7.55 2.82 -11.46
N GLY A 157 -7.70 1.98 -12.48
CA GLY A 157 -7.89 0.55 -12.34
C GLY A 157 -6.58 -0.21 -12.09
N HIS A 158 -5.96 0.03 -10.96
CA HIS A 158 -4.74 -0.68 -10.58
C HIS A 158 -4.92 -1.38 -9.24
N GLN A 159 -4.06 -2.35 -8.96
CA GLN A 159 -4.13 -3.15 -7.76
C GLN A 159 -3.20 -2.61 -6.68
N HIS A 160 -3.60 -2.85 -5.46
CA HIS A 160 -2.83 -2.47 -4.28
C HIS A 160 -2.32 -3.70 -3.55
#